data_738787e400d9ce218ff470cc71a8758c
#
_entry.id   738787e400d9ce218ff470cc71a8758c
#
_cell.length_a   1.000
_cell.length_b   1.000
_cell.length_c   1.000
_cell.angle_alpha   90.00
_cell.angle_beta   90.00
_cell.angle_gamma   90.00
#
_symmetry.space_group_name_H-M   'P 1'
#
loop_
_entity.id
_entity.type
_entity.pdbx_description
1 polymer ?
#
loop_
_entity_poly.entity_id
_entity_poly.type
_entity_poly.pdbx_seq_one_letter_code
_entity_poly.pdbx_strand_id
1 'polypeptide(L)'
;MNTVSKFISKFFSPPGRYAEDDWPSVVMLLRNPEFPEPEQMLQIAQKAWGDGGPVKLLGTLRKKQSYTFACKTTMGSLWFSVHISTKRYGGDGIEPLDILQRPWDEHTAWMAVDSPHQKCAQLSKDKALADIYKVLLIFAFLVWSPNALAVFFPAERATIPNFGELAQSIQWGRKNGIDLRFLD
;
A
#
# COMPACT_ATOMS: atom_id res chain seq x y z
N MET A 1 12.05 -21.42 22.14
CA MET A 1 10.75 -21.27 21.45
C MET A 1 10.99 -21.52 19.98
N ASN A 2 10.39 -22.57 19.42
CA ASN A 2 10.71 -23.09 18.08
C ASN A 2 10.32 -22.11 16.97
N THR A 3 11.22 -21.92 16.00
CA THR A 3 11.04 -21.14 14.78
C THR A 3 9.76 -21.53 14.00
N VAL A 4 9.38 -22.81 14.05
CA VAL A 4 8.15 -23.37 13.47
C VAL A 4 6.89 -22.78 14.11
N SER A 5 6.88 -22.57 15.43
CA SER A 5 5.72 -22.00 16.16
C SER A 5 5.47 -20.53 15.78
N LYS A 6 6.55 -19.75 15.50
CA LYS A 6 6.42 -18.37 14.99
C LYS A 6 5.90 -18.32 13.55
N PHE A 7 6.27 -19.32 12.73
CA PHE A 7 5.81 -19.41 11.35
C PHE A 7 4.30 -19.75 11.29
N ILE A 8 3.87 -20.72 12.09
CA ILE A 8 2.45 -21.14 12.14
C ILE A 8 1.55 -20.02 12.69
N SER A 9 1.99 -19.25 13.70
CA SER A 9 1.19 -18.15 14.24
C SER A 9 0.96 -17.00 13.23
N LYS A 10 1.87 -16.82 12.28
CA LYS A 10 1.73 -15.82 11.20
C LYS A 10 0.68 -16.24 10.17
N PHE A 11 0.48 -17.55 9.93
CA PHE A 11 -0.50 -18.06 8.97
C PHE A 11 -1.92 -18.19 9.53
N PHE A 12 -2.07 -18.27 10.85
CA PHE A 12 -3.37 -18.50 11.51
C PHE A 12 -3.82 -17.32 12.35
N SER A 13 -3.24 -16.13 12.17
CA SER A 13 -3.79 -14.93 12.81
C SER A 13 -5.19 -14.69 12.25
N PRO A 14 -6.22 -14.58 13.11
CA PRO A 14 -7.57 -14.28 12.63
C PRO A 14 -7.57 -12.95 11.86
N PRO A 15 -8.47 -12.80 10.85
CA PRO A 15 -8.65 -11.55 10.16
C PRO A 15 -8.83 -10.41 11.17
N GLY A 16 -8.03 -9.34 11.06
CA GLY A 16 -8.07 -8.20 11.96
C GLY A 16 -7.04 -8.21 13.10
N ARG A 17 -6.13 -9.19 13.18
CA ARG A 17 -4.95 -9.10 14.06
C ARG A 17 -3.72 -8.69 13.26
N TYR A 18 -3.35 -7.44 13.43
CA TYR A 18 -2.07 -6.91 12.94
C TYR A 18 -0.93 -7.42 13.81
N ALA A 19 0.22 -7.71 13.20
CA ALA A 19 1.45 -7.91 13.97
C ALA A 19 1.84 -6.57 14.65
N GLU A 20 2.62 -6.65 15.73
CA GLU A 20 3.03 -5.47 16.50
C GLU A 20 3.73 -4.42 15.65
N ASP A 21 4.41 -4.86 14.58
CA ASP A 21 5.18 -4.02 13.67
C ASP A 21 4.48 -3.72 12.34
N ASP A 22 3.25 -4.17 12.14
CA ASP A 22 2.51 -3.86 10.91
C ASP A 22 2.15 -2.38 10.84
N TRP A 23 2.39 -1.77 9.67
CA TRP A 23 1.97 -0.40 9.35
C TRP A 23 1.19 -0.37 8.04
N PRO A 24 0.36 0.68 7.83
CA PRO A 24 -0.37 0.82 6.58
C PRO A 24 0.57 0.88 5.38
N SER A 25 0.37 -0.02 4.45
CA SER A 25 1.16 -0.13 3.23
C SER A 25 0.30 -0.55 2.05
N VAL A 26 0.56 0.06 0.90
CA VAL A 26 -0.07 -0.26 -0.38
C VAL A 26 1.02 -0.56 -1.38
N VAL A 27 1.02 -1.75 -1.96
CA VAL A 27 1.96 -2.17 -3.00
C VAL A 27 1.24 -2.28 -4.33
N MET A 28 1.70 -1.54 -5.33
CA MET A 28 1.26 -1.66 -6.72
C MET A 28 2.20 -2.61 -7.45
N LEU A 29 1.66 -3.68 -8.01
CA LEU A 29 2.38 -4.57 -8.91
C LEU A 29 2.32 -4.00 -10.32
N LEU A 30 3.47 -3.65 -10.89
CA LEU A 30 3.57 -2.88 -12.13
C LEU A 30 4.01 -3.76 -13.29
N ARG A 31 3.45 -3.48 -14.48
CA ARG A 31 3.86 -4.13 -15.73
C ARG A 31 5.23 -3.63 -16.19
N ASN A 32 5.46 -2.32 -16.09
CA ASN A 32 6.69 -1.66 -16.51
C ASN A 32 7.22 -0.75 -15.41
N PRO A 33 8.55 -0.60 -15.27
CA PRO A 33 9.18 0.26 -14.29
C PRO A 33 9.25 1.73 -14.78
N GLU A 34 8.11 2.36 -14.98
CA GLU A 34 8.04 3.79 -15.30
C GLU A 34 7.74 4.58 -14.03
N PHE A 35 8.58 5.54 -13.69
CA PHE A 35 8.47 6.29 -12.44
C PHE A 35 8.48 7.80 -12.70
N PRO A 36 7.54 8.55 -12.11
CA PRO A 36 7.53 10.00 -12.19
C PRO A 36 8.77 10.62 -11.51
N GLU A 37 9.15 11.79 -11.98
CA GLU A 37 10.18 12.60 -11.32
C GLU A 37 9.72 13.12 -9.95
N PRO A 38 10.65 13.50 -9.03
CA PRO A 38 10.31 13.93 -7.67
C PRO A 38 9.30 15.07 -7.60
N GLU A 39 9.37 16.02 -8.49
CA GLU A 39 8.46 17.17 -8.57
C GLU A 39 7.05 16.75 -8.98
N GLN A 40 6.94 15.83 -9.91
CA GLN A 40 5.65 15.22 -10.30
C GLN A 40 5.06 14.40 -9.15
N MET A 41 5.89 13.63 -8.46
CA MET A 41 5.49 12.89 -7.26
C MET A 41 4.93 13.82 -6.18
N LEU A 42 5.57 14.97 -5.94
CA LEU A 42 5.08 15.95 -4.97
C LEU A 42 3.72 16.54 -5.38
N GLN A 43 3.52 16.87 -6.66
CA GLN A 43 2.23 17.34 -7.16
C GLN A 43 1.12 16.29 -7.00
N ILE A 44 1.43 15.04 -7.27
CA ILE A 44 0.50 13.92 -7.08
C ILE A 44 0.18 13.71 -5.60
N ALA A 45 1.18 13.79 -4.73
CA ALA A 45 0.99 13.68 -3.28
C ALA A 45 0.08 14.82 -2.75
N GLN A 46 0.28 16.06 -3.25
CA GLN A 46 -0.60 17.19 -2.91
C GLN A 46 -2.03 16.95 -3.38
N LYS A 47 -2.22 16.42 -4.58
CA LYS A 47 -3.54 16.08 -5.11
C LYS A 47 -4.22 14.95 -4.32
N ALA A 48 -3.47 13.93 -3.93
CA ALA A 48 -3.99 12.82 -3.12
C ALA A 48 -4.41 13.28 -1.72
N TRP A 49 -3.66 14.22 -1.13
CA TRP A 49 -3.99 14.80 0.16
C TRP A 49 -5.16 15.78 0.10
N GLY A 50 -5.42 16.40 -1.08
CA GLY A 50 -6.52 17.34 -1.28
C GLY A 50 -6.34 18.63 -0.48
N ASP A 51 -7.44 19.15 0.12
CA ASP A 51 -7.47 20.41 0.84
C ASP A 51 -6.94 20.32 2.29
N GLY A 52 -6.37 19.20 2.68
CA GLY A 52 -5.83 18.98 4.03
C GLY A 52 -4.62 19.83 4.40
N GLY A 53 -4.12 20.63 3.47
CA GLY A 53 -2.97 21.51 3.62
C GLY A 53 -1.77 21.10 2.75
N PRO A 54 -0.63 21.82 2.87
CA PRO A 54 0.52 21.58 2.01
C PRO A 54 1.20 20.26 2.31
N VAL A 55 1.56 19.51 1.27
CA VAL A 55 2.45 18.36 1.33
C VAL A 55 3.89 18.83 1.10
N LYS A 56 4.82 18.29 1.88
CA LYS A 56 6.25 18.58 1.76
C LYS A 56 7.02 17.33 1.39
N LEU A 57 7.88 17.40 0.41
CA LEU A 57 8.90 16.40 0.14
C LEU A 57 10.04 16.61 1.17
N LEU A 58 10.23 15.64 2.08
CA LEU A 58 11.24 15.72 3.14
C LEU A 58 12.59 15.17 2.71
N GLY A 59 12.61 14.21 1.80
CA GLY A 59 13.84 13.59 1.36
C GLY A 59 13.68 12.69 0.14
N THR A 60 14.78 12.52 -0.57
CA THR A 60 14.89 11.65 -1.74
C THR A 60 16.15 10.82 -1.60
N LEU A 61 16.01 9.51 -1.53
CA LEU A 61 17.13 8.57 -1.54
C LEU A 61 17.26 7.98 -2.95
N ARG A 62 17.95 8.69 -3.85
CA ARG A 62 18.10 8.30 -5.27
C ARG A 62 18.64 6.87 -5.48
N LYS A 63 19.62 6.44 -4.67
CA LYS A 63 20.20 5.07 -4.78
C LYS A 63 19.18 3.98 -4.40
N LYS A 64 18.21 4.28 -3.54
CA LYS A 64 17.15 3.35 -3.11
C LYS A 64 15.83 3.60 -3.80
N GLN A 65 15.77 4.57 -4.69
CA GLN A 65 14.52 4.98 -5.35
C GLN A 65 13.39 5.15 -4.32
N SER A 66 13.65 5.95 -3.29
CA SER A 66 12.73 6.18 -2.20
C SER A 66 12.52 7.68 -1.99
N TYR A 67 11.28 8.05 -1.72
CA TYR A 67 10.84 9.43 -1.48
C TYR A 67 10.06 9.46 -0.17
N THR A 68 10.26 10.49 0.65
CA THR A 68 9.51 10.68 1.89
C THR A 68 8.76 12.01 1.85
N PHE A 69 7.48 11.95 2.14
CA PHE A 69 6.57 13.09 2.17
C PHE A 69 6.02 13.28 3.58
N ALA A 70 5.66 14.52 3.91
CA ALA A 70 4.91 14.84 5.11
C ALA A 70 3.74 15.77 4.79
N CYS A 71 2.61 15.51 5.43
CA CYS A 71 1.43 16.36 5.42
C CYS A 71 0.87 16.50 6.83
N LYS A 72 0.17 17.60 7.11
CA LYS A 72 -0.47 17.82 8.40
C LYS A 72 -1.83 17.12 8.44
N THR A 73 -2.13 16.52 9.58
CA THR A 73 -3.45 15.94 9.89
C THR A 73 -4.01 16.61 11.14
N THR A 74 -5.27 16.33 11.45
CA THR A 74 -5.89 16.74 12.73
C THR A 74 -5.21 16.11 13.95
N MET A 75 -4.55 14.97 13.77
CA MET A 75 -3.82 14.23 14.81
C MET A 75 -2.30 14.50 14.79
N GLY A 76 -1.83 15.48 14.01
CA GLY A 76 -0.41 15.77 13.89
C GLY A 76 0.12 15.70 12.45
N SER A 77 1.34 15.18 12.28
CA SER A 77 1.92 15.01 10.95
C SER A 77 1.79 13.56 10.49
N LEU A 78 1.21 13.37 9.32
CA LEU A 78 1.29 12.10 8.59
C LEU A 78 2.56 12.11 7.74
N TRP A 79 3.39 11.10 7.92
CA TRP A 79 4.55 10.85 7.07
C TRP A 79 4.29 9.59 6.27
N PHE A 80 4.55 9.66 4.98
CA PHE A 80 4.50 8.49 4.13
C PHE A 80 5.71 8.43 3.20
N SER A 81 6.15 7.22 2.93
CA SER A 81 7.31 6.93 2.08
C SER A 81 6.88 6.19 0.85
N VAL A 82 7.50 6.50 -0.28
CA VAL A 82 7.32 5.81 -1.54
C VAL A 82 8.59 5.05 -1.85
N HIS A 83 8.48 3.76 -2.06
CA HIS A 83 9.58 2.88 -2.43
C HIS A 83 9.31 2.29 -3.81
N ILE A 84 10.32 2.25 -4.65
CA ILE A 84 10.20 1.85 -6.04
C ILE A 84 11.26 0.77 -6.34
N SER A 85 10.88 -0.23 -7.10
CA SER A 85 11.81 -1.27 -7.55
C SER A 85 11.55 -1.66 -9.00
N THR A 86 12.63 -1.82 -9.74
CA THR A 86 12.64 -2.39 -11.10
C THR A 86 12.77 -3.91 -11.09
N LYS A 87 12.53 -4.54 -9.96
CA LYS A 87 12.54 -6.00 -9.79
C LYS A 87 11.15 -6.46 -9.38
N ARG A 88 10.90 -7.74 -9.56
CA ARG A 88 9.66 -8.36 -9.05
C ARG A 88 9.56 -8.21 -7.53
N TYR A 89 8.34 -8.01 -7.04
CA TYR A 89 8.06 -8.02 -5.61
C TYR A 89 8.16 -9.47 -5.10
N GLY A 90 9.09 -9.70 -4.21
CA GLY A 90 9.33 -11.00 -3.60
C GLY A 90 8.95 -10.97 -2.12
N GLY A 91 7.69 -10.68 -1.82
CA GLY A 91 7.20 -10.75 -0.44
C GLY A 91 7.20 -12.19 0.03
N ASP A 92 7.89 -12.46 1.14
CA ASP A 92 7.97 -13.81 1.71
C ASP A 92 6.59 -14.34 2.09
N GLY A 93 6.22 -15.48 1.52
CA GLY A 93 5.11 -16.30 2.00
C GLY A 93 3.71 -15.80 1.66
N ILE A 94 3.56 -14.98 0.63
CA ILE A 94 2.24 -14.59 0.12
C ILE A 94 1.93 -15.47 -1.08
N GLU A 95 1.04 -16.44 -0.86
CA GLU A 95 0.40 -17.13 -1.97
C GLU A 95 -0.80 -16.30 -2.40
N PRO A 96 -0.78 -15.72 -3.62
CA PRO A 96 -1.95 -15.03 -4.14
C PRO A 96 -3.10 -16.04 -4.30
N LEU A 97 -4.33 -15.57 -4.16
CA LEU A 97 -5.49 -16.37 -4.58
C LEU A 97 -5.31 -16.73 -6.05
N ASP A 98 -5.68 -17.95 -6.44
CA ASP A 98 -5.51 -18.46 -7.82
C ASP A 98 -5.94 -17.45 -8.91
N ILE A 99 -7.04 -16.74 -8.67
CA ILE A 99 -7.58 -15.73 -9.58
C ILE A 99 -6.65 -14.50 -9.77
N LEU A 100 -5.69 -14.31 -8.85
CA LEU A 100 -4.72 -13.21 -8.88
C LEU A 100 -3.31 -13.68 -9.22
N GLN A 101 -3.13 -14.96 -9.56
CA GLN A 101 -1.84 -15.52 -9.93
C GLN A 101 -1.22 -14.75 -11.10
N ARG A 102 -2.01 -14.44 -12.13
CA ARG A 102 -1.54 -13.76 -13.33
C ARG A 102 -0.88 -12.40 -13.05
N PRO A 103 -1.47 -11.45 -12.28
CA PRO A 103 -0.79 -10.23 -11.90
C PRO A 103 0.55 -10.45 -11.17
N TRP A 104 0.63 -11.46 -10.31
CA TRP A 104 1.85 -11.83 -9.62
C TRP A 104 2.92 -12.39 -10.55
N ASP A 105 2.53 -13.13 -11.57
CA ASP A 105 3.46 -13.70 -12.56
C ASP A 105 3.92 -12.68 -13.59
N GLU A 106 3.06 -11.75 -13.98
CA GLU A 106 3.32 -10.79 -15.06
C GLU A 106 4.03 -9.51 -14.61
N HIS A 107 3.99 -9.15 -13.30
CA HIS A 107 4.63 -7.90 -12.88
C HIS A 107 6.16 -7.98 -13.00
N THR A 108 6.77 -6.88 -13.41
CA THR A 108 8.23 -6.76 -13.55
C THR A 108 8.84 -5.74 -12.62
N ALA A 109 7.98 -4.90 -12.02
CA ALA A 109 8.35 -3.83 -11.11
C ALA A 109 7.27 -3.66 -10.04
N TRP A 110 7.58 -2.92 -9.00
CA TRP A 110 6.60 -2.56 -7.98
C TRP A 110 6.88 -1.20 -7.36
N MET A 111 5.84 -0.64 -6.78
CA MET A 111 5.91 0.51 -5.92
C MET A 111 5.18 0.23 -4.62
N ALA A 112 5.76 0.61 -3.51
CA ALA A 112 5.08 0.64 -2.22
C ALA A 112 4.91 2.07 -1.74
N VAL A 113 3.76 2.34 -1.11
CA VAL A 113 3.48 3.57 -0.38
C VAL A 113 3.17 3.19 1.05
N ASP A 114 4.01 3.62 1.98
CA ASP A 114 3.98 3.18 3.36
C ASP A 114 3.78 4.36 4.31
N SER A 115 3.10 4.11 5.44
CA SER A 115 3.06 5.04 6.59
C SER A 115 3.77 4.40 7.80
N PRO A 116 5.13 4.37 7.83
CA PRO A 116 5.89 3.55 8.77
C PRO A 116 5.87 4.05 10.23
N HIS A 117 5.42 5.28 10.45
CA HIS A 117 5.33 5.85 11.81
C HIS A 117 4.00 5.56 12.51
N GLN A 118 3.11 4.81 11.87
CA GLN A 118 1.80 4.52 12.39
C GLN A 118 1.53 3.02 12.36
N LYS A 119 1.14 2.46 13.49
CA LYS A 119 0.89 1.03 13.62
C LYS A 119 -0.58 0.71 13.32
N CYS A 120 -0.82 -0.27 12.46
CA CYS A 120 -2.17 -0.71 12.11
C CYS A 120 -3.01 -1.08 13.34
N ALA A 121 -2.40 -1.74 14.33
CA ALA A 121 -3.08 -2.14 15.56
C ALA A 121 -3.57 -0.96 16.42
N GLN A 122 -2.92 0.21 16.33
CA GLN A 122 -3.35 1.44 17.00
C GLN A 122 -4.43 2.15 16.21
N LEU A 123 -4.20 2.33 14.91
CA LEU A 123 -5.10 3.03 14.00
C LEU A 123 -6.47 2.37 13.86
N SER A 124 -6.51 1.03 13.89
CA SER A 124 -7.77 0.29 13.75
C SER A 124 -8.75 0.54 14.90
N LYS A 125 -8.26 0.91 16.09
CA LYS A 125 -9.10 1.28 17.25
C LYS A 125 -9.79 2.62 17.07
N ASP A 126 -9.16 3.54 16.35
CA ASP A 126 -9.58 4.94 16.24
C ASP A 126 -10.26 5.26 14.90
N LYS A 127 -10.53 4.24 14.07
CA LYS A 127 -11.03 4.40 12.69
C LYS A 127 -10.14 5.23 11.76
N ALA A 128 -8.94 5.58 12.22
CA ALA A 128 -7.99 6.37 11.44
C ALA A 128 -7.30 5.55 10.34
N LEU A 129 -7.36 4.22 10.43
CA LEU A 129 -6.73 3.31 9.48
C LEU A 129 -7.30 3.48 8.06
N ALA A 130 -8.63 3.56 7.94
CA ALA A 130 -9.29 3.74 6.66
C ALA A 130 -8.90 5.07 6.00
N ASP A 131 -8.82 6.15 6.77
CA ASP A 131 -8.42 7.46 6.24
C ASP A 131 -6.99 7.46 5.70
N ILE A 132 -6.08 6.75 6.39
CA ILE A 132 -4.70 6.63 5.92
C ILE A 132 -4.64 5.78 4.66
N TYR A 133 -5.27 4.61 4.63
CA TYR A 133 -5.32 3.80 3.42
C TYR A 133 -5.93 4.54 2.24
N LYS A 134 -6.95 5.37 2.48
CA LYS A 134 -7.56 6.20 1.44
C LYS A 134 -6.53 7.14 0.79
N VAL A 135 -5.72 7.82 1.60
CA VAL A 135 -4.67 8.71 1.07
C VAL A 135 -3.62 7.92 0.30
N LEU A 136 -3.12 6.81 0.87
CA LEU A 136 -2.12 5.96 0.23
C LEU A 136 -2.63 5.40 -1.11
N LEU A 137 -3.88 4.93 -1.14
CA LEU A 137 -4.51 4.40 -2.35
C LEU A 137 -4.71 5.46 -3.42
N ILE A 138 -5.24 6.63 -3.06
CA ILE A 138 -5.43 7.72 -4.03
C ILE A 138 -4.08 8.11 -4.61
N PHE A 139 -3.05 8.25 -3.79
CA PHE A 139 -1.69 8.53 -4.27
C PHE A 139 -1.21 7.45 -5.24
N ALA A 140 -1.27 6.18 -4.84
CA ALA A 140 -0.83 5.06 -5.65
C ALA A 140 -1.55 5.01 -7.01
N PHE A 141 -2.87 5.17 -7.02
CA PHE A 141 -3.66 5.16 -8.25
C PHE A 141 -3.38 6.36 -9.16
N LEU A 142 -3.19 7.57 -8.61
CA LEU A 142 -2.85 8.74 -9.40
C LEU A 142 -1.49 8.62 -10.09
N VAL A 143 -0.55 7.91 -9.47
CA VAL A 143 0.79 7.73 -10.03
C VAL A 143 0.82 6.65 -11.11
N TRP A 144 0.18 5.48 -10.87
CA TRP A 144 0.45 4.30 -11.70
C TRP A 144 -0.78 3.53 -12.20
N SER A 145 -1.97 4.07 -12.05
CA SER A 145 -3.17 3.32 -12.43
C SER A 145 -3.08 2.62 -13.81
N PRO A 146 -2.60 3.26 -14.89
CA PRO A 146 -2.57 2.62 -16.22
C PRO A 146 -1.57 1.46 -16.31
N ASN A 147 -0.53 1.47 -15.47
CA ASN A 147 0.59 0.51 -15.52
C ASN A 147 0.48 -0.60 -14.45
N ALA A 148 -0.40 -0.41 -13.47
CA ALA A 148 -0.58 -1.37 -12.39
C ALA A 148 -1.44 -2.55 -12.83
N LEU A 149 -1.01 -3.76 -12.43
CA LEU A 149 -1.75 -5.01 -12.64
C LEU A 149 -2.64 -5.33 -11.45
N ALA A 150 -2.14 -5.09 -10.24
CA ALA A 150 -2.86 -5.34 -9.00
C ALA A 150 -2.36 -4.43 -7.87
N VAL A 151 -3.17 -4.33 -6.84
CA VAL A 151 -2.86 -3.66 -5.58
C VAL A 151 -2.82 -4.70 -4.47
N PHE A 152 -1.75 -4.72 -3.72
CA PHE A 152 -1.53 -5.59 -2.60
C PHE A 152 -1.42 -4.79 -1.29
N PHE A 153 -2.04 -5.29 -0.23
CA PHE A 153 -2.04 -4.72 1.11
C PHE A 153 -1.30 -5.69 2.04
N PRO A 154 -0.01 -5.48 2.32
CA PRO A 154 0.82 -6.42 3.07
C PRO A 154 0.30 -6.73 4.48
N ALA A 155 -0.07 -5.72 5.25
CA ALA A 155 -0.58 -5.89 6.61
C ALA A 155 -1.90 -6.67 6.64
N GLU A 156 -2.74 -6.46 5.64
CA GLU A 156 -4.07 -7.09 5.50
C GLU A 156 -4.01 -8.42 4.75
N ARG A 157 -2.86 -8.75 4.12
CA ARG A 157 -2.70 -9.92 3.25
C ARG A 157 -3.76 -10.00 2.14
N ALA A 158 -4.20 -8.84 1.66
CA ALA A 158 -5.24 -8.73 0.66
C ALA A 158 -4.65 -8.25 -0.67
N THR A 159 -5.13 -8.79 -1.78
CA THR A 159 -4.77 -8.35 -3.13
C THR A 159 -6.04 -8.12 -3.92
N ILE A 160 -6.11 -7.01 -4.65
CA ILE A 160 -7.20 -6.72 -5.59
C ILE A 160 -6.63 -6.44 -6.98
N PRO A 161 -7.30 -6.85 -8.06
CA PRO A 161 -6.88 -6.51 -9.42
C PRO A 161 -7.08 -5.01 -9.67
N ASN A 162 -6.27 -4.43 -10.56
CA ASN A 162 -6.47 -3.08 -11.02
C ASN A 162 -7.33 -3.04 -12.28
N PHE A 163 -8.49 -2.41 -12.20
CA PHE A 163 -9.41 -2.17 -13.34
C PHE A 163 -9.33 -0.74 -13.88
N GLY A 164 -8.32 0.04 -13.48
CA GLY A 164 -8.17 1.44 -13.85
C GLY A 164 -8.92 2.41 -12.93
N GLU A 165 -9.95 1.93 -12.23
CA GLU A 165 -10.71 2.70 -11.25
C GLU A 165 -10.66 2.03 -9.88
N LEU A 166 -10.30 2.80 -8.85
CA LEU A 166 -10.17 2.30 -7.48
C LEU A 166 -11.50 1.70 -6.96
N ALA A 167 -12.61 2.38 -7.21
CA ALA A 167 -13.92 1.92 -6.75
C ALA A 167 -14.31 0.56 -7.35
N GLN A 168 -14.06 0.34 -8.63
CA GLN A 168 -14.31 -0.94 -9.29
C GLN A 168 -13.43 -2.05 -8.72
N SER A 169 -12.16 -1.77 -8.47
CA SER A 169 -11.21 -2.73 -7.88
C SER A 169 -11.64 -3.14 -6.46
N ILE A 170 -12.04 -2.19 -5.62
CA ILE A 170 -12.55 -2.45 -4.28
C ILE A 170 -13.86 -3.25 -4.33
N GLN A 171 -14.81 -2.85 -5.17
CA GLN A 171 -16.08 -3.54 -5.32
C GLN A 171 -15.89 -4.99 -5.77
N TRP A 172 -14.99 -5.22 -6.73
CA TRP A 172 -14.64 -6.56 -7.17
C TRP A 172 -14.05 -7.39 -6.02
N GLY A 173 -13.12 -6.83 -5.26
CA GLY A 173 -12.52 -7.51 -4.09
C GLY A 173 -13.57 -7.96 -3.08
N ARG A 174 -14.49 -7.07 -2.69
CA ARG A 174 -15.60 -7.37 -1.78
C ARG A 174 -16.51 -8.47 -2.31
N LYS A 175 -16.88 -8.39 -3.60
CA LYS A 175 -17.73 -9.39 -4.27
C LYS A 175 -17.08 -10.79 -4.30
N ASN A 176 -15.76 -10.86 -4.35
CA ASN A 176 -14.99 -12.11 -4.38
C ASN A 176 -14.49 -12.56 -3.01
N GLY A 177 -15.02 -11.98 -1.92
CA GLY A 177 -14.76 -12.42 -0.56
C GLY A 177 -13.44 -11.96 0.03
N ILE A 178 -12.77 -10.98 -0.60
CA ILE A 178 -11.57 -10.36 -0.04
C ILE A 178 -11.97 -9.45 1.12
N ASP A 179 -11.36 -9.63 2.29
CA ASP A 179 -11.63 -8.79 3.46
C ASP A 179 -11.02 -7.40 3.27
N LEU A 180 -11.86 -6.42 2.95
CA LEU A 180 -11.50 -5.03 2.75
C LEU A 180 -12.17 -4.10 3.78
N ARG A 181 -12.56 -4.63 4.96
CA ARG A 181 -13.21 -3.83 6.04
C ARG A 181 -12.32 -2.73 6.58
N PHE A 182 -11.01 -2.86 6.44
CA PHE A 182 -10.04 -1.81 6.81
C PHE A 182 -10.13 -0.54 5.94
N LEU A 183 -10.92 -0.58 4.87
CA LEU A 183 -11.19 0.59 4.00
C LEU A 183 -12.53 1.28 4.35
N ASP A 184 -13.30 0.76 5.30
CA ASP A 184 -14.54 1.33 5.78
C ASP A 184 -14.27 2.30 6.93
#